data_d3b62a0a38bb7afd7442ef7207a90d43
#
_entry.id   d3b62a0a38bb7afd7442ef7207a90d43
#
_cell.length_a   1.000
_cell.length_b   1.000
_cell.length_c   1.000
_cell.angle_alpha   90.00
_cell.angle_beta   90.00
_cell.angle_gamma   90.00
#
_symmetry.space_group_name_H-M   'P 1'
#
loop_
_entity.id
_entity.type
_entity.pdbx_description
1 polymer ?
#
loop_
_entity_poly.entity_id
_entity_poly.type
_entity_poly.pdbx_seq_one_letter_code
_entity_poly.pdbx_strand_id
1 'polypeptide(L)'
;MMSVLTTSQILPAPQVITDPKQIASRPDARVEKTLTIEKLYMTRQVGGATWSPDGKTVAFISNMSGRNNLWLVPSDGGWPMQLTVSEERQTQPTWSPDGKWIAYISDYDGDEQWDIFLVSPKTGQVVNLTNTREISEENPTWSPDGRYLAYIVKPKTSSVFEIDVYDTLMRDVKHLTTGTANDRMNVAPIWSADGKFIVYTQDQSKGTDSNVFLVDVVSAQSTLLTPHDGEYRYSASDVSPDGKRVLITSNAGDGYDNVGLLDIAGKKIHWLTQDKWEISGESFSPDGKFLTYSANVDGNTDLYLYEIASGKAHALPLPKGVNYAAGRTSPFTRDSSRLLYSH
;
A
#
# COMPACT_ATOMS: atom_id res chain seq x y z
N MET A 1 -32.62 -40.34 -39.31
CA MET A 1 -31.48 -40.69 -38.50
C MET A 1 -30.58 -39.50 -38.34
N MET A 2 -30.67 -38.81 -37.23
CA MET A 2 -29.81 -37.67 -36.88
C MET A 2 -28.70 -38.20 -35.99
N SER A 3 -27.46 -38.15 -36.47
CA SER A 3 -26.28 -38.51 -35.70
C SER A 3 -25.84 -37.29 -34.91
N VAL A 4 -25.94 -37.36 -33.58
CA VAL A 4 -25.41 -36.35 -32.67
C VAL A 4 -23.97 -36.78 -32.36
N LEU A 5 -23.02 -36.04 -32.91
CA LEU A 5 -21.60 -36.17 -32.52
C LEU A 5 -21.37 -35.29 -31.29
N THR A 6 -21.32 -35.91 -30.12
CA THR A 6 -20.80 -35.30 -28.90
C THR A 6 -19.30 -35.49 -28.85
N THR A 7 -18.55 -34.48 -29.31
CA THR A 7 -17.14 -34.34 -28.95
C THR A 7 -17.07 -33.59 -27.63
N SER A 8 -16.93 -34.33 -26.54
CA SER A 8 -16.47 -33.77 -25.26
C SER A 8 -15.01 -33.33 -25.46
N GLN A 9 -14.80 -32.03 -25.69
CA GLN A 9 -13.47 -31.45 -25.57
C GLN A 9 -13.06 -31.56 -24.11
N ILE A 10 -12.19 -32.46 -23.77
CA ILE A 10 -11.48 -32.49 -22.51
C ILE A 10 -10.56 -31.28 -22.56
N LEU A 11 -10.95 -30.21 -21.84
CA LEU A 11 -10.09 -29.05 -21.62
C LEU A 11 -8.82 -29.58 -20.89
N PRO A 12 -7.62 -29.23 -21.37
CA PRO A 12 -6.40 -29.59 -20.65
C PRO A 12 -6.47 -29.07 -19.22
N ALA A 13 -6.00 -29.88 -18.28
CA ALA A 13 -5.93 -29.48 -16.89
C ALA A 13 -5.18 -28.16 -16.79
N PRO A 14 -5.66 -27.20 -15.97
CA PRO A 14 -5.00 -25.93 -15.82
C PRO A 14 -3.55 -26.14 -15.37
N GLN A 15 -2.60 -25.62 -16.13
CA GLN A 15 -1.20 -25.62 -15.75
C GLN A 15 -1.00 -24.61 -14.63
N VAL A 16 -0.56 -25.07 -13.47
CA VAL A 16 -0.11 -24.20 -12.40
C VAL A 16 1.19 -23.55 -12.85
N ILE A 17 1.17 -22.24 -13.09
CA ILE A 17 2.36 -21.48 -13.44
C ILE A 17 3.06 -21.13 -12.13
N THR A 18 4.16 -21.79 -11.83
CA THR A 18 4.97 -21.58 -10.63
C THR A 18 6.20 -20.71 -10.89
N ASP A 19 6.58 -20.54 -12.15
CA ASP A 19 7.69 -19.68 -12.54
C ASP A 19 7.17 -18.30 -12.97
N PRO A 20 7.51 -17.20 -12.25
CA PRO A 20 7.11 -15.85 -12.63
C PRO A 20 7.51 -15.46 -14.05
N LYS A 21 8.60 -16.03 -14.59
CA LYS A 21 9.04 -15.80 -15.98
C LYS A 21 8.07 -16.38 -17.01
N GLN A 22 7.24 -17.33 -16.63
CA GLN A 22 6.20 -17.89 -17.51
C GLN A 22 4.93 -17.03 -17.52
N ILE A 23 4.77 -16.16 -16.53
CA ILE A 23 3.68 -15.16 -16.44
C ILE A 23 4.02 -13.92 -17.24
N ALA A 24 5.31 -13.67 -17.46
CA ALA A 24 5.77 -12.53 -18.24
C ALA A 24 5.14 -12.57 -19.64
N SER A 25 4.46 -11.48 -19.99
CA SER A 25 3.72 -11.26 -21.22
C SER A 25 4.41 -11.88 -22.43
N ARG A 26 3.77 -12.83 -23.07
CA ARG A 26 4.21 -13.27 -24.40
C ARG A 26 3.93 -12.14 -25.38
N PRO A 27 4.93 -11.64 -26.11
CA PRO A 27 4.72 -10.63 -27.14
C PRO A 27 4.05 -11.17 -28.42
N ASP A 28 3.34 -12.29 -28.34
CA ASP A 28 2.66 -12.93 -29.47
C ASP A 28 1.28 -12.33 -29.78
N ALA A 29 0.86 -11.33 -29.04
CA ALA A 29 -0.30 -10.58 -29.42
C ALA A 29 0.03 -9.83 -30.71
N ARG A 30 -0.55 -10.24 -31.83
CA ARG A 30 -0.73 -9.36 -32.98
C ARG A 30 -1.27 -8.06 -32.41
N VAL A 31 -0.47 -6.99 -32.50
CA VAL A 31 -0.91 -5.65 -32.06
C VAL A 31 -2.15 -5.34 -32.88
N GLU A 32 -3.33 -5.53 -32.31
CA GLU A 32 -4.53 -5.06 -32.92
C GLU A 32 -4.45 -3.54 -32.97
N LYS A 33 -4.41 -3.01 -34.19
CA LYS A 33 -4.17 -1.59 -34.46
C LYS A 33 -5.25 -0.66 -33.89
N THR A 34 -6.33 -1.20 -33.36
CA THR A 34 -7.46 -0.40 -32.88
C THR A 34 -7.77 -0.76 -31.42
N LEU A 35 -7.53 0.18 -30.53
CA LEU A 35 -8.00 0.12 -29.16
C LEU A 35 -9.46 0.58 -29.15
N THR A 36 -10.41 -0.31 -28.89
CA THR A 36 -11.81 0.04 -28.72
C THR A 36 -12.13 0.34 -27.25
N ILE A 37 -13.22 1.06 -27.01
CA ILE A 37 -13.71 1.35 -25.64
C ILE A 37 -13.98 0.04 -24.89
N GLU A 38 -14.59 -0.95 -25.56
CA GLU A 38 -14.87 -2.27 -24.96
C GLU A 38 -13.59 -2.96 -24.49
N LYS A 39 -12.51 -2.91 -25.30
CA LYS A 39 -11.22 -3.50 -24.91
C LYS A 39 -10.63 -2.82 -23.71
N LEU A 40 -10.76 -1.50 -23.62
CA LEU A 40 -10.31 -0.74 -22.46
C LEU A 40 -11.05 -1.18 -21.18
N TYR A 41 -12.38 -1.30 -21.26
CA TYR A 41 -13.20 -1.76 -20.13
C TYR A 41 -13.02 -3.26 -19.81
N MET A 42 -12.59 -4.06 -20.76
CA MET A 42 -12.26 -5.48 -20.54
C MET A 42 -10.89 -5.71 -19.91
N THR A 43 -10.07 -4.66 -19.75
CA THR A 43 -8.76 -4.77 -19.12
C THR A 43 -8.90 -5.25 -17.67
N ARG A 44 -8.21 -6.34 -17.35
CA ARG A 44 -8.15 -6.85 -15.99
C ARG A 44 -7.05 -6.13 -15.24
N GLN A 45 -7.36 -5.74 -14.03
CA GLN A 45 -6.44 -5.04 -13.14
C GLN A 45 -6.17 -5.89 -11.91
N VAL A 46 -4.95 -5.82 -11.42
CA VAL A 46 -4.51 -6.38 -10.15
C VAL A 46 -3.79 -5.27 -9.41
N GLY A 47 -4.14 -5.04 -8.16
CA GLY A 47 -3.51 -4.01 -7.34
C GLY A 47 -3.72 -4.24 -5.85
N GLY A 48 -3.13 -3.38 -5.02
CA GLY A 48 -3.30 -3.41 -3.57
C GLY A 48 -2.88 -4.74 -2.94
N ALA A 49 -1.88 -5.42 -3.49
CA ALA A 49 -1.46 -6.73 -2.99
C ALA A 49 -0.81 -6.62 -1.60
N THR A 50 -1.08 -7.58 -0.72
CA THR A 50 -0.53 -7.61 0.65
C THR A 50 -0.38 -9.04 1.15
N TRP A 51 0.72 -9.30 1.91
CA TRP A 51 1.01 -10.60 2.50
C TRP A 51 0.10 -10.92 3.68
N SER A 52 -0.35 -12.18 3.76
CA SER A 52 -0.82 -12.71 5.04
C SER A 52 0.32 -12.73 6.08
N PRO A 53 0.02 -12.62 7.39
CA PRO A 53 1.06 -12.59 8.42
C PRO A 53 1.98 -13.82 8.44
N ASP A 54 1.52 -14.97 7.96
CA ASP A 54 2.31 -16.20 7.85
C ASP A 54 3.05 -16.32 6.51
N GLY A 55 2.88 -15.34 5.60
CA GLY A 55 3.52 -15.29 4.29
C GLY A 55 3.05 -16.37 3.30
N LYS A 56 1.94 -17.07 3.57
CA LYS A 56 1.46 -18.18 2.73
C LYS A 56 0.39 -17.76 1.72
N THR A 57 -0.21 -16.60 1.92
CA THR A 57 -1.28 -16.08 1.07
C THR A 57 -1.04 -14.62 0.74
N VAL A 58 -1.39 -14.22 -0.46
CA VAL A 58 -1.45 -12.81 -0.87
C VAL A 58 -2.91 -12.45 -1.06
N ALA A 59 -3.35 -11.38 -0.38
CA ALA A 59 -4.62 -10.73 -0.68
C ALA A 59 -4.38 -9.60 -1.68
N PHE A 60 -5.30 -9.41 -2.63
CA PHE A 60 -5.18 -8.38 -3.65
C PHE A 60 -6.56 -7.97 -4.16
N ILE A 61 -6.62 -6.81 -4.81
CA ILE A 61 -7.82 -6.30 -5.47
C ILE A 61 -7.75 -6.63 -6.95
N SER A 62 -8.86 -7.11 -7.51
CA SER A 62 -8.97 -7.32 -8.94
C SER A 62 -10.42 -7.20 -9.43
N ASN A 63 -10.55 -6.72 -10.67
CA ASN A 63 -11.80 -6.66 -11.41
C ASN A 63 -12.05 -7.90 -12.30
N MET A 64 -11.44 -9.04 -11.99
CA MET A 64 -11.60 -10.28 -12.77
C MET A 64 -13.05 -10.74 -12.89
N SER A 65 -13.88 -10.50 -11.86
CA SER A 65 -15.32 -10.77 -11.86
C SER A 65 -16.18 -9.59 -12.36
N GLY A 66 -15.58 -8.53 -12.89
CA GLY A 66 -16.28 -7.35 -13.42
C GLY A 66 -16.23 -6.11 -12.50
N ARG A 67 -16.04 -6.30 -11.20
CA ARG A 67 -15.90 -5.24 -10.19
C ARG A 67 -14.65 -5.46 -9.36
N ASN A 68 -14.09 -4.38 -8.82
CA ASN A 68 -12.95 -4.46 -7.90
C ASN A 68 -13.39 -5.10 -6.60
N ASN A 69 -13.03 -6.35 -6.43
CA ASN A 69 -13.28 -7.15 -5.24
C ASN A 69 -11.97 -7.69 -4.65
N LEU A 70 -12.02 -8.19 -3.44
CA LEU A 70 -10.89 -8.79 -2.74
C LEU A 70 -10.73 -10.25 -3.12
N TRP A 71 -9.50 -10.62 -3.48
CA TRP A 71 -9.10 -11.97 -3.89
C TRP A 71 -7.94 -12.46 -3.04
N LEU A 72 -7.82 -13.78 -2.92
CA LEU A 72 -6.72 -14.47 -2.26
C LEU A 72 -6.03 -15.40 -3.25
N VAL A 73 -4.69 -15.47 -3.17
CA VAL A 73 -3.90 -16.45 -3.93
C VAL A 73 -2.82 -17.04 -3.02
N PRO A 74 -2.53 -18.37 -3.10
CA PRO A 74 -1.40 -18.94 -2.39
C PRO A 74 -0.07 -18.31 -2.84
N SER A 75 0.85 -18.09 -1.93
CA SER A 75 2.11 -17.39 -2.21
C SER A 75 3.10 -18.21 -3.05
N ASP A 76 2.90 -19.51 -3.14
CA ASP A 76 3.66 -20.44 -3.97
C ASP A 76 3.01 -20.73 -5.33
N GLY A 77 1.97 -19.99 -5.66
CA GLY A 77 1.22 -20.11 -6.90
C GLY A 77 -0.09 -20.88 -6.73
N GLY A 78 -0.92 -20.81 -7.76
CA GLY A 78 -2.24 -21.44 -7.81
C GLY A 78 -3.32 -20.52 -8.36
N TRP A 79 -4.57 -20.96 -8.28
CA TRP A 79 -5.69 -20.17 -8.74
C TRP A 79 -6.14 -19.17 -7.66
N PRO A 80 -6.37 -17.92 -8.02
CA PRO A 80 -6.94 -16.96 -7.10
C PRO A 80 -8.38 -17.33 -6.76
N MET A 81 -8.74 -17.13 -5.50
CA MET A 81 -10.09 -17.31 -4.96
C MET A 81 -10.68 -15.95 -4.63
N GLN A 82 -11.86 -15.67 -5.13
CA GLN A 82 -12.59 -14.45 -4.78
C GLN A 82 -13.08 -14.56 -3.33
N LEU A 83 -12.69 -13.60 -2.48
CA LEU A 83 -13.07 -13.59 -1.07
C LEU A 83 -14.35 -12.79 -0.83
N THR A 84 -14.51 -11.66 -1.52
CA THR A 84 -15.69 -10.82 -1.41
C THR A 84 -16.42 -10.72 -2.74
N VAL A 85 -17.74 -10.55 -2.67
CA VAL A 85 -18.60 -10.30 -3.85
C VAL A 85 -19.43 -9.06 -3.55
N SER A 86 -19.16 -7.97 -4.28
CA SER A 86 -19.85 -6.69 -4.12
C SER A 86 -19.96 -6.00 -5.48
N GLU A 87 -21.03 -5.24 -5.68
CA GLU A 87 -21.16 -4.31 -6.78
C GLU A 87 -20.40 -3.00 -6.52
N GLU A 88 -20.06 -2.74 -5.25
CA GLU A 88 -19.32 -1.57 -4.83
C GLU A 88 -17.82 -1.76 -5.03
N ARG A 89 -17.10 -0.67 -5.25
CA ARG A 89 -15.66 -0.68 -5.46
C ARG A 89 -14.93 -0.94 -4.14
N GLN A 90 -14.08 -1.94 -4.13
CA GLN A 90 -13.24 -2.28 -2.98
C GLN A 90 -11.78 -1.98 -3.28
N THR A 91 -11.04 -1.50 -2.27
CA THR A 91 -9.60 -1.19 -2.39
C THR A 91 -8.90 -1.21 -1.03
N GLN A 92 -7.60 -1.00 -1.01
CA GLN A 92 -6.75 -0.81 0.16
C GLN A 92 -6.80 -1.96 1.19
N PRO A 93 -6.63 -3.23 0.79
CA PRO A 93 -6.64 -4.33 1.73
C PRO A 93 -5.41 -4.32 2.64
N THR A 94 -5.60 -4.65 3.92
CA THR A 94 -4.53 -4.85 4.90
C THR A 94 -4.89 -5.93 5.90
N TRP A 95 -3.97 -6.89 6.13
CA TRP A 95 -4.16 -7.98 7.05
C TRP A 95 -4.01 -7.54 8.50
N SER A 96 -4.89 -8.02 9.37
CA SER A 96 -4.62 -7.96 10.81
C SER A 96 -3.40 -8.81 11.16
N PRO A 97 -2.56 -8.40 12.14
CA PRO A 97 -1.35 -9.13 12.51
C PRO A 97 -1.57 -10.57 12.94
N ASP A 98 -2.76 -10.92 13.42
CA ASP A 98 -3.15 -12.27 13.83
C ASP A 98 -3.77 -13.10 12.67
N GLY A 99 -3.93 -12.50 11.48
CA GLY A 99 -4.48 -13.12 10.29
C GLY A 99 -5.98 -13.44 10.33
N LYS A 100 -6.70 -12.96 11.33
CA LYS A 100 -8.14 -13.23 11.44
C LYS A 100 -9.00 -12.36 10.56
N TRP A 101 -8.51 -11.17 10.23
CA TRP A 101 -9.24 -10.17 9.47
C TRP A 101 -8.37 -9.57 8.35
N ILE A 102 -9.02 -9.15 7.29
CA ILE A 102 -8.49 -8.22 6.31
C ILE A 102 -9.37 -6.98 6.39
N ALA A 103 -8.77 -5.83 6.73
CA ALA A 103 -9.43 -4.55 6.60
C ALA A 103 -9.30 -4.06 5.15
N TYR A 104 -10.34 -3.44 4.61
CA TYR A 104 -10.37 -2.82 3.30
C TYR A 104 -11.37 -1.68 3.30
N ILE A 105 -11.34 -0.83 2.29
CA ILE A 105 -12.33 0.22 2.14
C ILE A 105 -13.27 -0.07 0.96
N SER A 106 -14.50 0.36 1.10
CA SER A 106 -15.52 0.30 0.05
C SER A 106 -16.37 1.57 0.08
N ASP A 107 -16.67 2.13 -1.09
CA ASP A 107 -17.62 3.21 -1.23
C ASP A 107 -19.05 2.66 -1.40
N TYR A 108 -20.02 3.54 -1.49
CA TYR A 108 -21.40 3.18 -1.75
C TYR A 108 -21.90 3.90 -3.01
N ASP A 109 -22.35 3.15 -3.99
CA ASP A 109 -22.91 3.67 -5.26
C ASP A 109 -21.97 4.68 -5.99
N GLY A 110 -20.65 4.54 -5.77
CA GLY A 110 -19.64 5.39 -6.39
C GLY A 110 -19.59 6.83 -5.85
N ASP A 111 -20.09 7.07 -4.65
CA ASP A 111 -20.14 8.40 -4.00
C ASP A 111 -18.78 8.87 -3.44
N GLU A 112 -17.76 7.98 -3.49
CA GLU A 112 -16.41 8.22 -2.98
C GLU A 112 -16.35 8.59 -1.47
N GLN A 113 -17.41 8.26 -0.73
CA GLN A 113 -17.37 8.24 0.73
C GLN A 113 -17.06 6.81 1.17
N TRP A 114 -15.86 6.62 1.66
CA TRP A 114 -15.32 5.30 1.95
C TRP A 114 -15.59 4.91 3.38
N ASP A 115 -16.17 3.73 3.57
CA ASP A 115 -16.23 3.06 4.86
C ASP A 115 -15.15 1.98 4.96
N ILE A 116 -14.68 1.71 6.19
CA ILE A 116 -13.79 0.59 6.48
C ILE A 116 -14.60 -0.66 6.75
N PHE A 117 -14.27 -1.71 6.04
CA PHE A 117 -14.84 -3.05 6.20
C PHE A 117 -13.78 -4.03 6.72
N LEU A 118 -14.23 -5.01 7.46
CA LEU A 118 -13.45 -6.19 7.85
C LEU A 118 -14.03 -7.43 7.21
N VAL A 119 -13.17 -8.26 6.62
CA VAL A 119 -13.58 -9.60 6.14
C VAL A 119 -12.72 -10.67 6.76
N SER A 120 -13.34 -11.75 7.20
CA SER A 120 -12.64 -12.94 7.68
C SER A 120 -12.18 -13.78 6.49
N PRO A 121 -10.87 -14.00 6.28
CA PRO A 121 -10.37 -14.82 5.18
C PRO A 121 -10.76 -16.30 5.32
N LYS A 122 -11.13 -16.73 6.53
CA LYS A 122 -11.52 -18.11 6.81
C LYS A 122 -13.00 -18.38 6.53
N THR A 123 -13.89 -17.44 6.86
CA THR A 123 -15.35 -17.65 6.80
C THR A 123 -16.03 -16.82 5.71
N GLY A 124 -15.38 -15.80 5.16
CA GLY A 124 -15.98 -14.83 4.25
C GLY A 124 -16.93 -13.86 4.96
N GLN A 125 -17.03 -13.89 6.29
CA GLN A 125 -17.87 -12.95 7.05
C GLN A 125 -17.36 -11.52 6.85
N VAL A 126 -18.25 -10.62 6.46
CA VAL A 126 -17.99 -9.19 6.27
C VAL A 126 -18.68 -8.38 7.34
N VAL A 127 -18.00 -7.37 7.86
CA VAL A 127 -18.52 -6.39 8.83
C VAL A 127 -18.15 -4.99 8.32
N ASN A 128 -19.13 -4.08 8.19
CA ASN A 128 -18.84 -2.67 8.04
C ASN A 128 -18.45 -2.12 9.42
N LEU A 129 -17.20 -1.63 9.55
CA LEU A 129 -16.65 -1.21 10.84
C LEU A 129 -17.06 0.22 11.20
N THR A 130 -17.01 1.13 10.26
CA THR A 130 -17.24 2.57 10.49
C THR A 130 -18.69 2.96 10.22
N ASN A 131 -19.26 2.54 9.11
CA ASN A 131 -20.67 2.75 8.73
C ASN A 131 -21.12 4.23 8.81
N THR A 132 -20.33 5.13 8.20
CA THR A 132 -20.52 6.57 8.27
C THR A 132 -20.65 7.17 6.87
N ARG A 133 -21.84 7.60 6.46
CA ARG A 133 -22.07 8.12 5.09
C ARG A 133 -21.56 9.53 4.83
N GLU A 134 -21.31 10.29 5.87
CA GLU A 134 -20.89 11.70 5.77
C GLU A 134 -19.39 11.90 6.06
N ILE A 135 -18.68 10.79 6.26
CA ILE A 135 -17.23 10.75 6.53
C ILE A 135 -16.61 9.73 5.61
N SER A 136 -15.50 10.09 4.97
CA SER A 136 -14.66 9.15 4.25
C SER A 136 -13.55 8.66 5.17
N GLU A 137 -13.45 7.34 5.35
CA GLU A 137 -12.38 6.69 6.09
C GLU A 137 -11.49 5.92 5.12
N GLU A 138 -10.22 6.28 5.10
CA GLU A 138 -9.27 5.74 4.13
C GLU A 138 -7.97 5.30 4.79
N ASN A 139 -7.18 4.56 4.05
CA ASN A 139 -5.84 4.16 4.45
C ASN A 139 -5.77 3.40 5.78
N PRO A 140 -6.59 2.34 5.99
CA PRO A 140 -6.54 1.56 7.21
C PRO A 140 -5.17 0.88 7.39
N THR A 141 -4.61 0.95 8.58
CA THR A 141 -3.35 0.29 8.96
C THR A 141 -3.41 -0.22 10.40
N TRP A 142 -3.06 -1.49 10.58
CA TRP A 142 -3.09 -2.13 11.89
C TRP A 142 -1.88 -1.76 12.75
N SER A 143 -2.10 -1.57 14.03
CA SER A 143 -1.00 -1.57 15.00
C SER A 143 -0.29 -2.92 15.01
N PRO A 144 1.01 -2.99 15.36
CA PRO A 144 1.77 -4.24 15.34
C PRO A 144 1.19 -5.36 16.20
N ASP A 145 0.50 -5.02 17.29
CA ASP A 145 -0.19 -5.96 18.19
C ASP A 145 -1.62 -6.33 17.72
N GLY A 146 -2.13 -5.65 16.67
CA GLY A 146 -3.47 -5.87 16.12
C GLY A 146 -4.62 -5.32 16.98
N ARG A 147 -4.33 -4.60 18.06
CA ARG A 147 -5.35 -4.00 18.91
C ARG A 147 -6.00 -2.79 18.25
N TYR A 148 -5.20 -1.98 17.57
CA TYR A 148 -5.67 -0.73 16.99
C TYR A 148 -5.66 -0.77 15.48
N LEU A 149 -6.62 -0.06 14.88
CA LEU A 149 -6.65 0.23 13.46
C LEU A 149 -6.59 1.75 13.29
N ALA A 150 -5.51 2.28 12.75
CA ALA A 150 -5.39 3.69 12.40
C ALA A 150 -5.86 3.91 10.96
N TYR A 151 -6.45 5.05 10.70
CA TYR A 151 -6.95 5.43 9.38
C TYR A 151 -7.07 6.94 9.25
N ILE A 152 -7.22 7.41 8.04
CA ILE A 152 -7.47 8.81 7.73
C ILE A 152 -8.99 9.02 7.68
N VAL A 153 -9.46 10.12 8.27
CA VAL A 153 -10.86 10.54 8.19
C VAL A 153 -10.98 11.90 7.52
N LYS A 154 -12.01 12.04 6.70
CA LYS A 154 -12.37 13.31 6.06
C LYS A 154 -13.88 13.47 6.03
N PRO A 155 -14.45 14.39 6.83
CA PRO A 155 -15.85 14.75 6.70
C PRO A 155 -16.15 15.28 5.29
N LYS A 156 -17.31 14.93 4.72
CA LYS A 156 -17.74 15.33 3.38
C LYS A 156 -17.69 16.85 3.15
N THR A 157 -17.92 17.62 4.21
CA THR A 157 -17.90 19.08 4.21
C THR A 157 -16.54 19.71 4.45
N SER A 158 -15.50 18.88 4.64
CA SER A 158 -14.13 19.32 4.96
C SER A 158 -13.16 18.96 3.83
N SER A 159 -12.13 19.79 3.67
CA SER A 159 -10.94 19.47 2.86
C SER A 159 -9.78 18.93 3.70
N VAL A 160 -9.95 18.83 5.02
CA VAL A 160 -8.92 18.40 5.95
C VAL A 160 -9.05 16.92 6.21
N PHE A 161 -7.91 16.22 6.12
CA PHE A 161 -7.78 14.83 6.48
C PHE A 161 -7.12 14.73 7.86
N GLU A 162 -7.71 13.95 8.74
CA GLU A 162 -7.25 13.74 10.12
C GLU A 162 -6.93 12.25 10.34
N ILE A 163 -6.27 11.93 11.42
CA ILE A 163 -5.96 10.53 11.79
C ILE A 163 -6.79 10.14 13.00
N ASP A 164 -7.55 9.08 12.82
CA ASP A 164 -8.28 8.39 13.87
C ASP A 164 -7.68 7.02 14.14
N VAL A 165 -7.90 6.52 15.36
CA VAL A 165 -7.54 5.18 15.77
C VAL A 165 -8.74 4.50 16.41
N TYR A 166 -9.15 3.36 15.84
CA TYR A 166 -10.18 2.49 16.40
C TYR A 166 -9.54 1.44 17.30
N ASP A 167 -10.01 1.35 18.56
CA ASP A 167 -9.64 0.29 19.51
C ASP A 167 -10.59 -0.91 19.29
N THR A 168 -10.07 -2.03 18.81
CA THR A 168 -10.85 -3.23 18.50
C THR A 168 -11.43 -3.93 19.74
N LEU A 169 -10.83 -3.71 20.93
CA LEU A 169 -11.30 -4.29 22.17
C LEU A 169 -12.38 -3.42 22.82
N MET A 170 -12.13 -2.11 22.89
CA MET A 170 -13.07 -1.16 23.51
C MET A 170 -14.19 -0.76 22.56
N ARG A 171 -14.00 -0.96 21.25
CA ARG A 171 -14.90 -0.53 20.17
C ARG A 171 -15.18 0.98 20.20
N ASP A 172 -14.13 1.72 20.40
CA ASP A 172 -14.14 3.18 20.53
C ASP A 172 -13.13 3.81 19.59
N VAL A 173 -13.38 5.06 19.21
CA VAL A 173 -12.54 5.84 18.29
C VAL A 173 -11.84 6.93 19.07
N LYS A 174 -10.54 7.06 18.84
CA LYS A 174 -9.72 8.15 19.36
C LYS A 174 -9.22 9.01 18.20
N HIS A 175 -9.52 10.30 18.24
CA HIS A 175 -8.94 11.29 17.33
C HIS A 175 -7.49 11.58 17.75
N LEU A 176 -6.54 11.38 16.84
CA LEU A 176 -5.11 11.64 17.12
C LEU A 176 -4.65 12.99 16.63
N THR A 177 -5.21 13.49 15.53
CA THR A 177 -4.80 14.76 14.94
C THR A 177 -6.00 15.67 14.73
N THR A 178 -5.74 16.97 14.73
CA THR A 178 -6.71 18.00 14.38
C THR A 178 -6.03 18.94 13.39
N GLY A 179 -6.51 18.95 12.15
CA GLY A 179 -5.98 19.81 11.10
C GLY A 179 -6.69 21.17 11.05
N THR A 180 -6.06 22.14 10.43
CA THR A 180 -6.68 23.40 10.03
C THR A 180 -7.22 23.27 8.59
N ALA A 181 -8.03 24.23 8.13
CA ALA A 181 -8.59 24.21 6.77
C ALA A 181 -7.52 24.21 5.65
N ASN A 182 -6.27 24.52 5.98
CA ASN A 182 -5.15 24.57 5.04
C ASN A 182 -4.25 23.33 5.09
N ASP A 183 -4.47 22.43 6.05
CA ASP A 183 -3.63 21.26 6.25
C ASP A 183 -4.27 20.06 5.57
N ARG A 184 -3.45 19.20 4.96
CA ARG A 184 -3.86 17.94 4.36
C ARG A 184 -2.92 16.84 4.82
N MET A 185 -3.47 15.64 5.03
CA MET A 185 -2.69 14.43 5.27
C MET A 185 -2.77 13.56 4.03
N ASN A 186 -1.65 13.31 3.38
CA ASN A 186 -1.64 12.65 2.07
C ASN A 186 -1.30 11.18 2.12
N VAL A 187 -0.64 10.72 3.17
CA VAL A 187 -0.07 9.38 3.25
C VAL A 187 -0.71 8.60 4.38
N ALA A 188 -0.83 7.29 4.19
CA ALA A 188 -1.31 6.37 5.22
C ALA A 188 -0.55 6.55 6.52
N PRO A 189 -1.22 6.50 7.67
CA PRO A 189 -0.54 6.49 8.95
C PRO A 189 0.39 5.28 9.05
N ILE A 190 1.63 5.51 9.51
CA ILE A 190 2.69 4.51 9.60
C ILE A 190 2.99 4.27 11.07
N TRP A 191 2.72 3.06 11.54
CA TRP A 191 2.97 2.67 12.92
C TRP A 191 4.46 2.47 13.20
N SER A 192 4.91 2.89 14.40
CA SER A 192 6.15 2.38 14.97
C SER A 192 6.02 0.90 15.32
N ALA A 193 7.10 0.15 15.25
CA ALA A 193 7.11 -1.28 15.54
C ALA A 193 6.66 -1.64 16.97
N ASP A 194 6.80 -0.72 17.94
CA ASP A 194 6.34 -0.87 19.32
C ASP A 194 4.90 -0.33 19.54
N GLY A 195 4.25 0.22 18.52
CA GLY A 195 2.89 0.73 18.56
C GLY A 195 2.68 2.00 19.37
N LYS A 196 3.76 2.72 19.76
CA LYS A 196 3.65 3.91 20.62
C LYS A 196 3.36 5.19 19.86
N PHE A 197 3.79 5.28 18.61
CA PHE A 197 3.56 6.46 17.79
C PHE A 197 3.23 6.09 16.35
N ILE A 198 2.67 7.06 15.66
CA ILE A 198 2.39 7.03 14.23
C ILE A 198 3.16 8.16 13.57
N VAL A 199 3.83 7.86 12.46
CA VAL A 199 4.41 8.86 11.57
C VAL A 199 3.43 9.14 10.44
N TYR A 200 3.31 10.39 10.04
CA TYR A 200 2.45 10.81 8.93
C TYR A 200 3.04 11.99 8.19
N THR A 201 2.61 12.17 6.95
CA THR A 201 2.92 13.34 6.14
C THR A 201 1.74 14.30 6.13
N GLN A 202 2.02 15.58 6.32
CA GLN A 202 1.02 16.65 6.21
C GLN A 202 1.43 17.63 5.12
N ASP A 203 0.59 17.72 4.10
CA ASP A 203 0.74 18.70 3.02
C ASP A 203 0.17 20.06 3.41
N GLN A 204 0.85 21.10 2.97
CA GLN A 204 0.33 22.44 2.95
C GLN A 204 -0.64 22.65 1.77
N SER A 205 -1.54 23.60 1.88
CA SER A 205 -2.69 23.80 0.97
C SER A 205 -2.38 23.87 -0.54
N LYS A 206 -1.14 24.14 -0.92
CA LYS A 206 -0.72 24.23 -2.34
C LYS A 206 -0.08 22.97 -2.87
N GLY A 207 0.20 21.98 -2.02
CA GLY A 207 0.90 20.74 -2.40
C GLY A 207 2.35 20.92 -2.85
N THR A 208 2.93 22.11 -2.65
CA THR A 208 4.34 22.41 -2.95
C THR A 208 5.23 22.26 -1.73
N ASP A 209 4.63 22.19 -0.57
CA ASP A 209 5.29 22.09 0.73
C ASP A 209 4.63 21.02 1.57
N SER A 210 5.41 20.13 2.16
CA SER A 210 4.91 19.11 3.07
C SER A 210 5.92 18.78 4.15
N ASN A 211 5.41 18.32 5.30
CA ASN A 211 6.20 17.98 6.45
C ASN A 211 5.90 16.59 6.98
N VAL A 212 6.90 15.94 7.55
CA VAL A 212 6.75 14.70 8.29
C VAL A 212 6.56 15.00 9.77
N PHE A 213 5.52 14.41 10.34
CA PHE A 213 5.18 14.50 11.75
C PHE A 213 5.19 13.11 12.39
N LEU A 214 5.33 13.13 13.70
CA LEU A 214 5.10 11.99 14.58
C LEU A 214 4.00 12.37 15.56
N VAL A 215 3.02 11.49 15.78
CA VAL A 215 2.01 11.64 16.84
C VAL A 215 2.12 10.49 17.84
N ASP A 216 2.21 10.81 19.13
CA ASP A 216 2.16 9.85 20.21
C ASP A 216 0.72 9.34 20.40
N VAL A 217 0.54 8.02 20.38
CA VAL A 217 -0.80 7.40 20.38
C VAL A 217 -1.52 7.59 21.70
N VAL A 218 -0.79 7.71 22.81
CA VAL A 218 -1.39 7.88 24.15
C VAL A 218 -1.77 9.32 24.40
N SER A 219 -0.86 10.25 24.18
CA SER A 219 -1.07 11.68 24.47
C SER A 219 -1.75 12.45 23.34
N ALA A 220 -1.77 11.90 22.11
CA ALA A 220 -2.19 12.57 20.89
C ALA A 220 -1.38 13.87 20.59
N GLN A 221 -0.15 13.95 21.10
CA GLN A 221 0.73 15.09 20.82
C GLN A 221 1.53 14.85 19.57
N SER A 222 1.44 15.78 18.62
CA SER A 222 2.20 15.76 17.37
C SER A 222 3.52 16.51 17.51
N THR A 223 4.55 15.97 16.87
CA THR A 223 5.89 16.54 16.81
C THR A 223 6.32 16.67 15.35
N LEU A 224 6.68 17.87 14.92
CA LEU A 224 7.26 18.13 13.60
C LEU A 224 8.67 17.54 13.54
N LEU A 225 8.93 16.67 12.55
CA LEU A 225 10.23 16.02 12.35
C LEU A 225 11.10 16.70 11.29
N THR A 226 10.51 17.37 10.31
CA THR A 226 11.20 18.03 9.18
C THR A 226 11.02 19.55 9.18
N PRO A 227 11.43 20.28 10.25
CA PRO A 227 11.37 21.73 10.23
C PRO A 227 12.32 22.29 9.16
N HIS A 228 11.82 23.16 8.28
CA HIS A 228 12.61 23.75 7.20
C HIS A 228 12.07 25.14 6.83
N ASP A 229 12.92 25.92 6.15
CA ASP A 229 12.53 27.17 5.50
C ASP A 229 12.39 26.92 4.00
N GLY A 230 11.46 27.60 3.35
CA GLY A 230 11.16 27.44 1.93
C GLY A 230 10.07 26.40 1.66
N GLU A 231 9.81 26.14 0.38
CA GLU A 231 8.80 25.19 -0.07
C GLU A 231 9.49 23.90 -0.55
N TYR A 232 9.47 22.85 0.28
CA TYR A 232 9.98 21.52 -0.02
C TYR A 232 8.98 20.45 0.37
N ARG A 233 8.95 19.39 -0.40
CA ARG A 233 8.12 18.23 -0.06
C ARG A 233 8.95 17.21 0.71
N TYR A 234 8.45 16.84 1.88
CA TYR A 234 8.93 15.71 2.66
C TYR A 234 7.80 14.72 2.84
N SER A 235 8.01 13.49 2.41
CA SER A 235 7.03 12.41 2.53
C SER A 235 7.65 11.24 3.30
N ALA A 236 6.91 10.72 4.28
CA ALA A 236 7.28 9.50 4.99
C ALA A 236 6.79 8.28 4.23
N SER A 237 7.65 7.27 4.09
CA SER A 237 7.31 5.99 3.46
C SER A 237 7.22 4.86 4.47
N ASP A 238 8.13 4.82 5.47
CA ASP A 238 8.16 3.76 6.48
C ASP A 238 8.96 4.18 7.73
N VAL A 239 8.77 3.44 8.83
CA VAL A 239 9.53 3.60 10.08
C VAL A 239 10.43 2.39 10.28
N SER A 240 11.71 2.63 10.59
CA SER A 240 12.67 1.54 10.84
C SER A 240 12.18 0.62 11.97
N PRO A 241 12.45 -0.70 11.90
CA PRO A 241 12.00 -1.65 12.93
C PRO A 241 12.48 -1.35 14.35
N ASP A 242 13.58 -0.61 14.49
CA ASP A 242 14.09 -0.14 15.79
C ASP A 242 13.41 1.15 16.29
N GLY A 243 12.47 1.73 15.49
CA GLY A 243 11.73 2.93 15.83
C GLY A 243 12.53 4.22 15.87
N LYS A 244 13.75 4.23 15.31
CA LYS A 244 14.65 5.40 15.43
C LYS A 244 14.71 6.27 14.18
N ARG A 245 14.37 5.72 13.03
CA ARG A 245 14.50 6.42 11.75
C ARG A 245 13.21 6.32 10.95
N VAL A 246 12.95 7.33 10.14
CA VAL A 246 11.89 7.36 9.14
C VAL A 246 12.56 7.31 7.77
N LEU A 247 12.09 6.43 6.89
CA LEU A 247 12.41 6.45 5.48
C LEU A 247 11.59 7.56 4.85
N ILE A 248 12.27 8.52 4.25
CA ILE A 248 11.63 9.69 3.63
C ILE A 248 12.02 9.85 2.17
N THR A 249 11.14 10.47 1.43
CA THR A 249 11.40 11.02 0.09
C THR A 249 11.25 12.54 0.15
N SER A 250 12.16 13.27 -0.49
CA SER A 250 12.08 14.73 -0.53
C SER A 250 12.83 15.32 -1.71
N ASN A 251 12.34 16.45 -2.23
CA ASN A 251 12.99 17.28 -3.24
C ASN A 251 13.85 18.40 -2.63
N ALA A 252 14.13 18.34 -1.34
CA ALA A 252 15.01 19.30 -0.67
C ALA A 252 16.44 19.13 -1.17
N GLY A 253 16.96 20.16 -1.83
CA GLY A 253 18.30 20.18 -2.42
C GLY A 253 18.28 20.72 -3.84
N ASP A 254 18.39 19.85 -4.83
CA ASP A 254 18.45 20.22 -6.26
C ASP A 254 17.10 20.15 -7.00
N GLY A 255 16.03 19.85 -6.27
CA GLY A 255 14.66 19.83 -6.79
C GLY A 255 14.18 18.48 -7.28
N TYR A 256 15.03 17.44 -7.31
CA TYR A 256 14.63 16.07 -7.58
C TYR A 256 14.27 15.33 -6.29
N ASP A 257 13.27 14.45 -6.36
CA ASP A 257 12.93 13.60 -5.22
C ASP A 257 14.06 12.59 -4.97
N ASN A 258 14.61 12.62 -3.76
CA ASN A 258 15.66 11.74 -3.28
C ASN A 258 15.27 11.08 -1.96
N VAL A 259 15.89 9.95 -1.66
CA VAL A 259 15.60 9.13 -0.48
C VAL A 259 16.59 9.38 0.63
N GLY A 260 16.09 9.52 1.85
CA GLY A 260 16.88 9.71 3.05
C GLY A 260 16.34 8.96 4.26
N LEU A 261 17.20 8.82 5.25
CA LEU A 261 16.88 8.33 6.58
C LEU A 261 16.85 9.50 7.56
N LEU A 262 15.67 9.85 8.03
CA LEU A 262 15.46 10.89 9.02
C LEU A 262 15.61 10.28 10.43
N ASP A 263 16.59 10.73 11.21
CA ASP A 263 16.72 10.38 12.63
C ASP A 263 15.64 11.10 13.44
N ILE A 264 14.81 10.36 14.14
CA ILE A 264 13.66 10.91 14.88
C ILE A 264 14.12 11.81 16.04
N ALA A 265 15.14 11.41 16.78
CA ALA A 265 15.60 12.15 17.95
C ALA A 265 16.36 13.41 17.56
N GLY A 266 17.27 13.30 16.62
CA GLY A 266 18.13 14.42 16.17
C GLY A 266 17.54 15.27 15.07
N LYS A 267 16.44 14.84 14.44
CA LYS A 267 15.80 15.48 13.28
C LYS A 267 16.78 15.75 12.12
N LYS A 268 17.76 14.86 11.95
CA LYS A 268 18.76 14.94 10.90
C LYS A 268 18.49 13.92 9.82
N ILE A 269 18.67 14.32 8.57
CA ILE A 269 18.49 13.46 7.41
C ILE A 269 19.87 12.97 6.95
N HIS A 270 20.00 11.67 6.80
CA HIS A 270 21.10 11.03 6.10
C HIS A 270 20.60 10.61 4.71
N TRP A 271 21.02 11.32 3.69
CA TRP A 271 20.63 11.05 2.31
C TRP A 271 21.29 9.77 1.82
N LEU A 272 20.48 8.88 1.25
CA LEU A 272 20.90 7.61 0.65
C LEU A 272 21.15 7.78 -0.85
N THR A 273 20.42 8.68 -1.46
CA THR A 273 20.54 9.01 -2.88
C THR A 273 20.74 10.52 -3.08
N GLN A 274 21.43 10.89 -4.15
CA GLN A 274 21.60 12.26 -4.61
C GLN A 274 21.68 12.20 -6.12
N ASP A 275 20.56 11.99 -6.77
CA ASP A 275 20.47 11.75 -8.19
C ASP A 275 19.56 12.79 -8.84
N LYS A 276 19.67 12.94 -10.15
CA LYS A 276 18.84 13.83 -10.98
C LYS A 276 17.66 13.09 -11.61
N TRP A 277 17.18 12.06 -10.92
CA TRP A 277 16.00 11.27 -11.26
C TRP A 277 15.05 11.28 -10.08
N GLU A 278 13.76 11.03 -10.36
CA GLU A 278 12.76 10.90 -9.33
C GLU A 278 12.92 9.54 -8.61
N ILE A 279 13.33 9.59 -7.36
CA ILE A 279 13.54 8.41 -6.51
C ILE A 279 12.59 8.44 -5.35
N SER A 280 11.91 7.32 -5.09
CA SER A 280 10.93 7.19 -4.02
C SER A 280 11.31 6.07 -3.07
N GLY A 281 11.39 6.37 -1.78
CA GLY A 281 11.52 5.36 -0.72
C GLY A 281 10.24 4.56 -0.57
N GLU A 282 10.35 3.26 -0.28
CA GLU A 282 9.17 2.42 -0.17
C GLU A 282 9.04 1.75 1.21
N SER A 283 9.92 0.85 1.62
CA SER A 283 9.78 0.17 2.91
C SER A 283 11.08 -0.41 3.43
N PHE A 284 11.18 -0.55 4.76
CA PHE A 284 12.19 -1.37 5.41
C PHE A 284 11.82 -2.86 5.35
N SER A 285 12.85 -3.72 5.32
CA SER A 285 12.62 -5.13 5.66
C SER A 285 12.34 -5.27 7.17
N PRO A 286 11.47 -6.19 7.60
CA PRO A 286 11.15 -6.39 9.01
C PRO A 286 12.34 -6.67 9.91
N ASP A 287 13.42 -7.28 9.39
CA ASP A 287 14.67 -7.52 10.14
C ASP A 287 15.61 -6.30 10.19
N GLY A 288 15.23 -5.19 9.53
CA GLY A 288 15.98 -3.94 9.52
C GLY A 288 17.31 -3.98 8.76
N LYS A 289 17.56 -5.02 7.95
CA LYS A 289 18.83 -5.11 7.20
C LYS A 289 18.76 -4.42 5.85
N PHE A 290 17.60 -4.36 5.27
CA PHE A 290 17.38 -3.79 3.94
C PHE A 290 16.28 -2.74 3.96
N LEU A 291 16.26 -1.93 2.94
CA LEU A 291 15.10 -1.15 2.52
C LEU A 291 14.98 -1.19 1.00
N THR A 292 13.78 -0.87 0.51
CA THR A 292 13.50 -0.73 -0.92
C THR A 292 13.26 0.73 -1.28
N TYR A 293 13.66 1.08 -2.48
CA TYR A 293 13.29 2.33 -3.16
C TYR A 293 13.17 2.10 -4.66
N SER A 294 12.40 2.92 -5.34
CA SER A 294 12.26 2.91 -6.78
C SER A 294 12.90 4.16 -7.39
N ALA A 295 13.45 4.02 -8.59
CA ALA A 295 14.01 5.13 -9.36
C ALA A 295 13.42 5.14 -10.77
N ASN A 296 12.83 6.27 -11.17
CA ASN A 296 12.28 6.48 -12.51
C ASN A 296 13.35 7.14 -13.40
N VAL A 297 13.88 6.37 -14.34
CA VAL A 297 14.88 6.80 -15.30
C VAL A 297 14.30 6.69 -16.71
N ASP A 298 14.08 7.82 -17.37
CA ASP A 298 13.51 7.87 -18.73
C ASP A 298 12.20 7.06 -18.90
N GLY A 299 11.33 7.06 -17.87
CA GLY A 299 10.06 6.35 -17.90
C GLY A 299 10.16 4.86 -17.58
N ASN A 300 11.36 4.34 -17.34
CA ASN A 300 11.58 3.02 -16.75
C ASN A 300 11.76 3.16 -15.24
N THR A 301 10.95 2.46 -14.46
CA THR A 301 11.07 2.47 -13.00
C THR A 301 11.71 1.16 -12.55
N ASP A 302 12.90 1.24 -12.01
CA ASP A 302 13.64 0.13 -11.44
C ASP A 302 13.47 0.09 -9.92
N LEU A 303 13.29 -1.10 -9.36
CA LEU A 303 13.20 -1.33 -7.93
C LEU A 303 14.58 -1.74 -7.40
N TYR A 304 15.02 -1.07 -6.34
CA TYR A 304 16.31 -1.29 -5.69
C TYR A 304 16.14 -1.88 -4.29
N LEU A 305 17.06 -2.76 -3.94
CA LEU A 305 17.28 -3.23 -2.58
C LEU A 305 18.55 -2.59 -2.05
N TYR A 306 18.44 -1.82 -0.97
CA TYR A 306 19.53 -1.14 -0.30
C TYR A 306 19.89 -1.87 1.01
N GLU A 307 21.14 -2.31 1.12
CA GLU A 307 21.66 -2.95 2.33
C GLU A 307 22.16 -1.89 3.32
N ILE A 308 21.50 -1.80 4.48
CA ILE A 308 21.75 -0.73 5.46
C ILE A 308 23.15 -0.80 6.04
N ALA A 309 23.69 -2.00 6.29
CA ALA A 309 25.00 -2.18 6.91
C ALA A 309 26.16 -1.79 5.99
N SER A 310 26.06 -2.07 4.69
CA SER A 310 27.13 -1.79 3.73
C SER A 310 26.94 -0.45 2.99
N GLY A 311 25.74 0.12 3.03
CA GLY A 311 25.38 1.31 2.26
C GLY A 311 25.31 1.07 0.75
N LYS A 312 25.13 -0.18 0.31
CA LYS A 312 25.08 -0.55 -1.11
C LYS A 312 23.66 -0.80 -1.56
N ALA A 313 23.36 -0.28 -2.75
CA ALA A 313 22.10 -0.55 -3.45
C ALA A 313 22.32 -1.51 -4.63
N HIS A 314 21.35 -2.38 -4.85
CA HIS A 314 21.33 -3.33 -5.95
C HIS A 314 19.98 -3.23 -6.66
N ALA A 315 19.98 -2.95 -7.96
CA ALA A 315 18.79 -3.05 -8.77
C ALA A 315 18.31 -4.50 -8.81
N LEU A 316 17.03 -4.73 -8.58
CA LEU A 316 16.45 -6.06 -8.72
C LEU A 316 16.36 -6.43 -10.20
N PRO A 317 16.63 -7.69 -10.58
CA PRO A 317 16.63 -8.13 -12.00
C PRO A 317 15.19 -8.32 -12.51
N LEU A 318 14.43 -7.23 -12.52
CA LEU A 318 13.02 -7.20 -12.95
C LEU A 318 12.92 -6.86 -14.45
N PRO A 319 11.79 -7.16 -15.10
CA PRO A 319 11.54 -6.74 -16.47
C PRO A 319 11.58 -5.22 -16.61
N LYS A 320 11.96 -4.72 -17.79
CA LYS A 320 11.85 -3.29 -18.10
C LYS A 320 10.40 -2.84 -18.11
N GLY A 321 10.13 -1.70 -17.50
CA GLY A 321 8.79 -1.14 -17.36
C GLY A 321 8.68 -0.35 -16.08
N VAL A 322 7.52 -0.41 -15.47
CA VAL A 322 7.22 0.31 -14.22
C VAL A 322 7.15 -0.71 -13.08
N ASN A 323 8.17 -0.72 -12.24
CA ASN A 323 8.29 -1.66 -11.13
C ASN A 323 8.24 -0.92 -9.79
N TYR A 324 7.34 -1.33 -8.90
CA TYR A 324 7.25 -0.82 -7.53
C TYR A 324 7.17 -1.97 -6.54
N ALA A 325 7.65 -1.77 -5.32
CA ALA A 325 7.35 -2.68 -4.24
C ALA A 325 5.84 -2.67 -3.98
N ALA A 326 5.24 -3.84 -3.94
CA ALA A 326 3.81 -3.98 -3.69
C ALA A 326 3.58 -4.25 -2.21
N GLY A 327 2.53 -3.66 -1.67
CA GLY A 327 2.14 -3.86 -0.28
C GLY A 327 1.92 -2.53 0.44
N ARG A 328 0.76 -2.40 1.06
CA ARG A 328 0.41 -1.15 1.75
C ARG A 328 1.14 -0.99 3.08
N THR A 329 1.46 -2.09 3.76
CA THR A 329 2.10 -2.08 5.08
C THR A 329 3.54 -2.55 5.02
N SER A 330 3.83 -3.54 4.22
CA SER A 330 5.18 -3.96 3.88
C SER A 330 5.15 -4.84 2.62
N PRO A 331 6.05 -4.62 1.67
CA PRO A 331 6.24 -5.53 0.54
C PRO A 331 6.96 -6.82 0.94
N PHE A 332 7.59 -6.86 2.11
CA PHE A 332 8.31 -8.03 2.60
C PHE A 332 7.40 -8.98 3.39
N THR A 333 7.71 -10.27 3.32
CA THR A 333 7.23 -11.23 4.32
C THR A 333 7.83 -10.92 5.70
N ARG A 334 7.16 -11.31 6.79
CA ARG A 334 7.64 -11.04 8.17
C ARG A 334 9.05 -11.59 8.45
N ASP A 335 9.44 -12.67 7.81
CA ASP A 335 10.78 -13.26 7.91
C ASP A 335 11.80 -12.60 6.98
N SER A 336 11.41 -11.54 6.27
CA SER A 336 12.23 -10.79 5.31
C SER A 336 12.77 -11.62 4.14
N SER A 337 12.24 -12.84 3.91
CA SER A 337 12.77 -13.77 2.91
C SER A 337 12.23 -13.54 1.50
N ARG A 338 11.09 -12.87 1.36
CA ARG A 338 10.41 -12.62 0.08
C ARG A 338 9.93 -11.18 -0.02
N LEU A 339 9.94 -10.67 -1.24
CA LEU A 339 9.47 -9.35 -1.61
C LEU A 339 8.34 -9.48 -2.63
N LEU A 340 7.26 -8.74 -2.42
CA LEU A 340 6.16 -8.58 -3.36
C LEU A 340 6.38 -7.31 -4.18
N TYR A 341 6.24 -7.41 -5.50
CA TYR A 341 6.34 -6.25 -6.40
C TYR A 341 5.23 -6.27 -7.44
N SER A 342 4.94 -5.12 -8.01
CA SER A 342 4.08 -4.93 -9.18
C SER A 342 4.92 -4.53 -10.40
N HIS A 343 4.49 -4.97 -11.56
CA HIS A 343 5.08 -4.65 -12.86
C HIS A 343 3.99 -4.24 -13.84
#